data_f21f6dcd316f877eaa3f76ceb5e0ec02
#
_entry.id   f21f6dcd316f877eaa3f76ceb5e0ec02
#
_cell.length_a   1.000
_cell.length_b   1.000
_cell.length_c   1.000
_cell.angle_alpha   90.00
_cell.angle_beta   90.00
_cell.angle_gamma   90.00
#
_symmetry.space_group_name_H-M   'P 1'
#
loop_
_entity.id
_entity.type
_entity.pdbx_description
1 polymer ?
#
loop_
_entity_poly.entity_id
_entity_poly.type
_entity_poly.pdbx_seq_one_letter_code
_entity_poly.pdbx_strand_id
1 'polypeptide(L)'
;LYYCLTNIQGKISDTKKGGGVPHVHISDIENFKIPVPSLDVQYEIVHILDSFIRLTEELTAELVARKKQYVYYRDELLNLNDTIPMVKLKEISTSIYRGAGIKRDQVKEEGIPCVRYGEIYTTYNTWFDKCVSHTKEEYISSPKYFEYGDILFAITGESVEDIAKSIAYIGHEKCLAGSDIVVMKHKQNPRYLAHVLNTSMARQQKSKGKVKSKVVHSNVSSIEQIEIPLPSLEVQKRYADVLDNFEKICNDLNIGLPAEIEARQKQYEYYRDLLLTFAETGNTILTD
;
A
#
# COMPACT_ATOMS: atom_id res chain seq x y z
N LEU A 1 25.01 -2.76 -25.02
CA LEU A 1 25.13 -4.09 -24.39
C LEU A 1 24.19 -4.24 -23.17
N TYR A 2 24.21 -3.31 -22.20
CA TYR A 2 23.39 -3.38 -20.97
C TYR A 2 21.91 -3.66 -21.29
N TYR A 3 21.29 -2.86 -22.13
CA TYR A 3 19.87 -3.02 -22.51
C TYR A 3 19.57 -4.34 -23.21
N CYS A 4 20.49 -4.80 -24.06
CA CYS A 4 20.33 -6.12 -24.73
C CYS A 4 20.33 -7.26 -23.69
N LEU A 5 21.25 -7.24 -22.74
CA LEU A 5 21.32 -8.27 -21.70
C LEU A 5 20.12 -8.21 -20.75
N THR A 6 19.65 -7.01 -20.41
CA THR A 6 18.43 -6.83 -19.61
C THR A 6 17.20 -7.37 -20.35
N ASN A 7 17.10 -7.14 -21.66
CA ASN A 7 15.99 -7.63 -22.47
C ASN A 7 15.92 -9.17 -22.54
N ILE A 8 17.07 -9.85 -22.52
CA ILE A 8 17.15 -11.31 -22.52
C ILE A 8 17.35 -11.91 -21.13
N GLN A 9 17.16 -11.14 -20.06
CA GLN A 9 17.38 -11.59 -18.68
C GLN A 9 16.56 -12.85 -18.31
N GLY A 10 15.36 -13.00 -18.85
CA GLY A 10 14.56 -14.22 -18.70
C GLY A 10 15.31 -15.44 -19.25
N LYS A 11 15.79 -15.36 -20.49
CA LYS A 11 16.58 -16.42 -21.14
C LYS A 11 17.86 -16.74 -20.35
N ILE A 12 18.54 -15.73 -19.81
CA ILE A 12 19.71 -15.91 -18.94
C ILE A 12 19.29 -16.60 -17.63
N SER A 13 18.16 -16.23 -17.06
CA SER A 13 17.63 -16.84 -15.85
C SER A 13 17.31 -18.33 -16.03
N ASP A 14 16.82 -18.72 -17.19
CA ASP A 14 16.48 -20.11 -17.53
C ASP A 14 17.71 -21.02 -17.61
N THR A 15 18.92 -20.45 -17.78
CA THR A 15 20.18 -21.22 -17.78
C THR A 15 20.73 -21.53 -16.39
N LYS A 16 20.08 -21.02 -15.31
CA LYS A 16 20.53 -21.26 -13.92
C LYS A 16 20.57 -22.74 -13.59
N LYS A 17 21.69 -23.18 -13.00
CA LYS A 17 21.93 -24.56 -12.56
C LYS A 17 22.23 -24.59 -11.06
N GLY A 18 21.86 -25.68 -10.37
CA GLY A 18 22.14 -25.92 -8.97
C GLY A 18 20.91 -25.96 -8.08
N GLY A 19 20.95 -26.81 -7.05
CA GLY A 19 19.82 -27.04 -6.12
C GLY A 19 19.83 -26.16 -4.86
N GLY A 20 20.89 -25.37 -4.63
CA GLY A 20 21.03 -24.46 -3.50
C GLY A 20 21.03 -22.99 -3.95
N VAL A 21 22.21 -22.40 -4.11
CA VAL A 21 22.35 -21.08 -4.74
C VAL A 21 22.50 -21.29 -6.25
N PRO A 22 21.53 -20.85 -7.08
CA PRO A 22 21.60 -21.03 -8.53
C PRO A 22 22.75 -20.22 -9.13
N HIS A 23 23.50 -20.81 -10.06
CA HIS A 23 24.61 -20.16 -10.77
C HIS A 23 24.35 -20.10 -12.28
N VAL A 24 24.89 -19.06 -12.92
CA VAL A 24 24.98 -18.90 -14.38
C VAL A 24 26.45 -18.98 -14.75
N HIS A 25 26.82 -19.86 -15.69
CA HIS A 25 28.18 -19.97 -16.20
C HIS A 25 28.37 -19.14 -17.46
N ILE A 26 29.59 -18.67 -17.71
CA ILE A 26 29.92 -17.92 -18.92
C ILE A 26 29.55 -18.71 -20.19
N SER A 27 29.83 -20.00 -20.20
CA SER A 27 29.48 -20.90 -21.30
C SER A 27 27.98 -21.00 -21.60
N ASP A 28 27.13 -20.66 -20.64
CA ASP A 28 25.68 -20.68 -20.81
C ASP A 28 25.17 -19.41 -21.52
N ILE A 29 25.93 -18.31 -21.47
CA ILE A 29 25.53 -17.00 -22.03
C ILE A 29 26.35 -16.56 -23.26
N GLU A 30 27.56 -17.11 -23.48
CA GLU A 30 28.45 -16.70 -24.57
C GLU A 30 27.87 -16.92 -26.00
N ASN A 31 26.90 -17.84 -26.09
CA ASN A 31 26.24 -18.16 -27.37
C ASN A 31 24.95 -17.35 -27.61
N PHE A 32 24.54 -16.48 -26.68
CA PHE A 32 23.41 -15.61 -26.92
C PHE A 32 23.74 -14.59 -28.00
N LYS A 33 22.87 -14.52 -29.00
CA LYS A 33 22.97 -13.51 -30.06
C LYS A 33 22.29 -12.23 -29.62
N ILE A 34 22.96 -11.12 -29.82
CA ILE A 34 22.45 -9.77 -29.61
C ILE A 34 22.58 -8.95 -30.89
N PRO A 35 21.68 -8.00 -31.15
CA PRO A 35 21.82 -7.07 -32.26
C PRO A 35 23.01 -6.11 -32.02
N VAL A 36 23.82 -5.89 -33.06
CA VAL A 36 24.93 -4.96 -33.01
C VAL A 36 24.83 -4.03 -34.23
N PRO A 37 23.97 -2.99 -34.17
CA PRO A 37 23.87 -1.99 -35.25
C PRO A 37 25.10 -1.06 -35.26
N SER A 38 25.11 -0.09 -36.19
CA SER A 38 26.16 0.94 -36.21
C SER A 38 26.23 1.71 -34.85
N LEU A 39 27.38 2.28 -34.54
CA LEU A 39 27.56 3.01 -33.29
C LEU A 39 26.59 4.16 -33.16
N ASP A 40 26.27 4.89 -34.20
CA ASP A 40 25.31 5.99 -34.18
C ASP A 40 23.91 5.51 -33.74
N VAL A 41 23.47 4.38 -34.32
CA VAL A 41 22.18 3.75 -33.91
C VAL A 41 22.23 3.24 -32.47
N GLN A 42 23.39 2.69 -32.04
CA GLN A 42 23.55 2.29 -30.64
C GLN A 42 23.42 3.48 -29.70
N TYR A 43 24.02 4.63 -29.99
CA TYR A 43 23.91 5.85 -29.21
C TYR A 43 22.47 6.37 -29.15
N GLU A 44 21.76 6.35 -30.28
CA GLU A 44 20.36 6.80 -30.33
C GLU A 44 19.43 5.90 -29.48
N ILE A 45 19.58 4.58 -29.61
CA ILE A 45 18.83 3.63 -28.76
C ILE A 45 19.09 3.87 -27.29
N VAL A 46 20.35 4.04 -26.89
CA VAL A 46 20.72 4.32 -25.48
C VAL A 46 20.10 5.62 -25.02
N HIS A 47 20.18 6.69 -25.84
CA HIS A 47 19.61 8.00 -25.50
C HIS A 47 18.09 7.93 -25.26
N ILE A 48 17.38 7.22 -26.13
CA ILE A 48 15.92 7.02 -25.98
C ILE A 48 15.61 6.25 -24.70
N LEU A 49 16.25 5.11 -24.47
CA LEU A 49 15.97 4.25 -23.32
C LEU A 49 16.38 4.91 -21.99
N ASP A 50 17.52 5.61 -21.94
CA ASP A 50 17.94 6.40 -20.78
C ASP A 50 16.93 7.50 -20.45
N SER A 51 16.32 8.12 -21.45
CA SER A 51 15.30 9.15 -21.27
C SER A 51 14.05 8.61 -20.59
N PHE A 52 13.60 7.41 -20.93
CA PHE A 52 12.48 6.74 -20.27
C PHE A 52 12.80 6.38 -18.82
N ILE A 53 14.00 5.84 -18.55
CA ILE A 53 14.44 5.49 -17.20
C ILE A 53 14.47 6.74 -16.34
N ARG A 54 15.13 7.81 -16.80
CA ARG A 54 15.22 9.08 -16.08
C ARG A 54 13.84 9.63 -15.74
N LEU A 55 12.91 9.67 -16.69
CA LEU A 55 11.54 10.13 -16.43
C LEU A 55 10.84 9.30 -15.36
N THR A 56 10.99 7.99 -15.40
CA THR A 56 10.41 7.08 -14.39
C THR A 56 11.02 7.31 -13.00
N GLU A 57 12.33 7.56 -12.93
CA GLU A 57 13.02 7.89 -11.68
C GLU A 57 12.57 9.24 -11.12
N GLU A 58 12.44 10.27 -11.96
CA GLU A 58 11.94 11.60 -11.58
C GLU A 58 10.51 11.52 -11.02
N LEU A 59 9.60 10.81 -11.70
CA LEU A 59 8.22 10.60 -11.24
C LEU A 59 8.17 9.81 -9.92
N THR A 60 9.03 8.81 -9.76
CA THR A 60 9.13 8.03 -8.53
C THR A 60 9.63 8.90 -7.36
N ALA A 61 10.63 9.75 -7.60
CA ALA A 61 11.13 10.69 -6.61
C ALA A 61 10.05 11.72 -6.22
N GLU A 62 9.28 12.22 -7.21
CA GLU A 62 8.15 13.10 -6.94
C GLU A 62 7.08 12.41 -6.11
N LEU A 63 6.72 11.18 -6.42
CA LEU A 63 5.74 10.42 -5.61
C LEU A 63 6.18 10.28 -4.15
N VAL A 64 7.46 9.98 -3.92
CA VAL A 64 8.03 9.92 -2.55
C VAL A 64 7.92 11.28 -1.85
N ALA A 65 8.24 12.37 -2.57
CA ALA A 65 8.12 13.72 -2.03
C ALA A 65 6.66 14.08 -1.70
N ARG A 66 5.71 13.75 -2.58
CA ARG A 66 4.27 13.97 -2.36
C ARG A 66 3.72 13.18 -1.18
N LYS A 67 4.14 11.93 -1.00
CA LYS A 67 3.77 11.12 0.18
C LYS A 67 4.28 11.75 1.48
N LYS A 68 5.51 12.26 1.51
CA LYS A 68 6.04 13.00 2.66
C LYS A 68 5.26 14.30 2.92
N GLN A 69 4.95 15.04 1.86
CA GLN A 69 4.16 16.26 1.92
C GLN A 69 2.74 15.99 2.44
N TYR A 70 2.10 14.90 1.99
CA TYR A 70 0.81 14.47 2.51
C TYR A 70 0.85 14.21 4.02
N VAL A 71 1.84 13.44 4.51
CA VAL A 71 1.99 13.17 5.94
C VAL A 71 2.16 14.47 6.74
N TYR A 72 3.00 15.38 6.25
CA TYR A 72 3.21 16.68 6.89
C TYR A 72 1.92 17.50 6.97
N TYR A 73 1.24 17.71 5.85
CA TYR A 73 0.00 18.50 5.83
C TYR A 73 -1.15 17.83 6.58
N ARG A 74 -1.25 16.50 6.56
CA ARG A 74 -2.22 15.80 7.39
C ARG A 74 -1.99 16.09 8.87
N ASP A 75 -0.75 15.98 9.32
CA ASP A 75 -0.40 16.20 10.72
C ASP A 75 -0.61 17.69 11.13
N GLU A 76 -0.26 18.64 10.26
CA GLU A 76 -0.52 20.05 10.48
C GLU A 76 -2.02 20.40 10.50
N LEU A 77 -2.78 19.91 9.53
CA LEU A 77 -4.22 20.15 9.43
C LEU A 77 -5.01 19.54 10.60
N LEU A 78 -4.54 18.40 11.13
CA LEU A 78 -5.19 17.70 12.22
C LEU A 78 -4.58 18.01 13.60
N ASN A 79 -3.49 18.79 13.66
CA ASN A 79 -2.99 19.40 14.86
C ASN A 79 -3.83 20.66 15.17
N LEU A 80 -5.09 20.41 15.51
CA LEU A 80 -6.07 21.45 15.72
C LEU A 80 -5.77 22.19 17.04
N ASN A 81 -5.80 23.52 16.96
CA ASN A 81 -5.46 24.44 18.04
C ASN A 81 -6.20 24.13 19.38
N ASP A 82 -5.72 24.69 20.47
CA ASP A 82 -6.22 24.53 21.84
C ASP A 82 -7.75 24.79 22.04
N THR A 83 -8.42 25.27 21.00
CA THR A 83 -9.88 25.48 21.00
C THR A 83 -10.70 24.23 20.70
N ILE A 84 -10.09 23.17 20.14
CA ILE A 84 -10.78 21.91 19.85
C ILE A 84 -10.55 20.93 21.00
N PRO A 85 -11.61 20.36 21.57
CA PRO A 85 -11.48 19.44 22.70
C PRO A 85 -10.73 18.17 22.27
N MET A 86 -9.77 17.76 23.08
CA MET A 86 -9.16 16.44 23.01
C MET A 86 -10.05 15.44 23.77
N VAL A 87 -10.40 14.34 23.12
CA VAL A 87 -11.27 13.30 23.69
C VAL A 87 -10.64 11.93 23.56
N LYS A 88 -10.87 11.07 24.54
CA LYS A 88 -10.45 9.68 24.48
C LYS A 88 -11.37 8.87 23.56
N LEU A 89 -10.82 7.88 22.86
CA LEU A 89 -11.63 7.00 22.02
C LEU A 89 -12.73 6.29 22.83
N LYS A 90 -12.48 5.97 24.09
CA LYS A 90 -13.49 5.41 25.01
C LYS A 90 -14.74 6.29 25.12
N GLU A 91 -14.59 7.61 25.11
CA GLU A 91 -15.69 8.56 25.33
C GLU A 91 -16.60 8.67 24.09
N ILE A 92 -16.07 8.45 22.90
CA ILE A 92 -16.82 8.55 21.64
C ILE A 92 -17.23 7.20 21.07
N SER A 93 -16.71 6.11 21.61
CA SER A 93 -17.08 4.76 21.17
C SER A 93 -18.43 4.34 21.76
N THR A 94 -19.23 3.66 20.96
CA THR A 94 -20.44 2.97 21.44
C THR A 94 -20.13 1.52 21.82
N SER A 95 -19.08 0.94 21.24
CA SER A 95 -18.57 -0.39 21.56
C SER A 95 -17.15 -0.55 21.00
N ILE A 96 -16.28 -1.21 21.78
CA ILE A 96 -14.94 -1.62 21.33
C ILE A 96 -14.76 -3.10 21.69
N TYR A 97 -14.35 -3.91 20.71
CA TYR A 97 -14.16 -5.35 20.92
C TYR A 97 -13.10 -5.93 19.96
N ARG A 98 -12.53 -7.06 20.37
CA ARG A 98 -11.59 -7.82 19.54
C ARG A 98 -12.35 -8.74 18.60
N GLY A 99 -11.86 -8.89 17.38
CA GLY A 99 -12.39 -9.80 16.36
C GLY A 99 -12.23 -11.29 16.73
N ALA A 100 -12.71 -12.16 15.87
CA ALA A 100 -12.67 -13.61 16.02
C ALA A 100 -11.56 -14.24 15.19
N GLY A 101 -11.10 -15.44 15.59
CA GLY A 101 -10.04 -16.15 14.87
C GLY A 101 -10.45 -16.56 13.46
N ILE A 102 -9.72 -16.07 12.46
CA ILE A 102 -9.80 -16.52 11.06
C ILE A 102 -8.42 -17.05 10.69
N LYS A 103 -8.29 -18.36 10.51
CA LYS A 103 -7.04 -19.02 10.14
C LYS A 103 -6.75 -18.79 8.66
N ARG A 104 -5.48 -18.94 8.27
CA ARG A 104 -5.03 -18.70 6.90
C ARG A 104 -5.69 -19.67 5.89
N ASP A 105 -5.87 -20.93 6.28
CA ASP A 105 -6.50 -21.98 5.49
C ASP A 105 -8.04 -21.84 5.38
N GLN A 106 -8.64 -21.03 6.23
CA GLN A 106 -10.07 -20.70 6.21
C GLN A 106 -10.43 -19.53 5.28
N VAL A 107 -9.45 -18.84 4.72
CA VAL A 107 -9.67 -17.80 3.71
C VAL A 107 -10.01 -18.44 2.38
N LYS A 108 -11.06 -17.93 1.73
CA LYS A 108 -11.63 -18.41 0.47
C LYS A 108 -11.80 -17.23 -0.50
N GLU A 109 -12.09 -17.55 -1.76
CA GLU A 109 -12.43 -16.54 -2.78
C GLU A 109 -13.88 -16.07 -2.64
N GLU A 110 -14.76 -16.94 -2.10
CA GLU A 110 -16.18 -16.66 -1.92
C GLU A 110 -16.62 -16.94 -0.48
N GLY A 111 -17.71 -16.29 -0.05
CA GLY A 111 -18.29 -16.45 1.27
C GLY A 111 -18.60 -15.10 1.93
N ILE A 112 -18.58 -15.06 3.26
CA ILE A 112 -18.75 -13.81 4.02
C ILE A 112 -17.48 -13.00 3.92
N PRO A 113 -17.55 -11.70 3.55
CA PRO A 113 -16.39 -10.81 3.51
C PRO A 113 -15.71 -10.75 4.88
N CYS A 114 -14.39 -10.76 4.89
CA CYS A 114 -13.64 -10.70 6.13
C CYS A 114 -12.34 -9.91 5.95
N VAL A 115 -11.77 -9.43 7.07
CA VAL A 115 -10.47 -8.76 7.12
C VAL A 115 -9.58 -9.44 8.14
N ARG A 116 -8.33 -9.69 7.76
CA ARG A 116 -7.25 -10.11 8.67
C ARG A 116 -6.30 -8.95 8.92
N TYR A 117 -5.64 -8.93 10.08
CA TYR A 117 -4.76 -7.82 10.49
C TYR A 117 -3.66 -7.49 9.46
N GLY A 118 -3.09 -8.51 8.78
CA GLY A 118 -2.07 -8.32 7.75
C GLY A 118 -2.55 -7.50 6.57
N GLU A 119 -3.81 -7.63 6.17
CA GLU A 119 -4.41 -6.87 5.06
C GLU A 119 -4.54 -5.38 5.40
N ILE A 120 -4.68 -5.03 6.68
CA ILE A 120 -4.66 -3.63 7.13
C ILE A 120 -3.31 -2.98 6.82
N TYR A 121 -2.21 -3.75 6.89
CA TYR A 121 -0.87 -3.24 6.58
C TYR A 121 -0.54 -3.20 5.09
N THR A 122 -1.02 -4.19 4.33
CA THR A 122 -0.54 -4.46 2.98
C THR A 122 -1.50 -4.08 1.86
N THR A 123 -2.80 -4.07 2.14
CA THR A 123 -3.83 -4.01 1.09
C THR A 123 -4.65 -2.73 1.15
N TYR A 124 -5.03 -2.30 2.36
CA TYR A 124 -5.92 -1.17 2.53
C TYR A 124 -5.14 0.12 2.86
N ASN A 125 -5.66 1.24 2.34
CA ASN A 125 -5.18 2.58 2.67
C ASN A 125 -5.81 3.08 3.99
N THR A 126 -6.16 4.36 4.07
CA THR A 126 -6.80 4.95 5.25
C THR A 126 -8.23 4.46 5.46
N TRP A 127 -8.93 4.13 4.36
CA TRP A 127 -10.26 3.53 4.38
C TRP A 127 -10.47 2.58 3.20
N PHE A 128 -11.51 1.75 3.28
CA PHE A 128 -11.89 0.79 2.23
C PHE A 128 -13.40 0.55 2.24
N ASP A 129 -13.95 0.08 1.11
CA ASP A 129 -15.36 -0.21 0.91
C ASP A 129 -15.65 -1.68 0.58
N LYS A 130 -14.63 -2.44 0.19
CA LYS A 130 -14.73 -3.87 -0.14
C LYS A 130 -13.63 -4.68 0.51
N CYS A 131 -14.01 -5.82 1.07
CA CYS A 131 -13.05 -6.81 1.55
C CYS A 131 -12.46 -7.60 0.39
N VAL A 132 -11.14 -7.84 0.43
CA VAL A 132 -10.46 -8.70 -0.57
C VAL A 132 -10.50 -10.18 -0.19
N SER A 133 -10.78 -10.51 1.05
CA SER A 133 -10.84 -11.87 1.57
C SER A 133 -12.25 -12.24 2.00
N HIS A 134 -12.57 -13.53 1.89
CA HIS A 134 -13.84 -14.11 2.31
C HIS A 134 -13.58 -15.34 3.19
N THR A 135 -14.59 -15.75 3.97
CA THR A 135 -14.55 -16.98 4.76
C THR A 135 -15.96 -17.53 4.94
N LYS A 136 -16.07 -18.73 5.50
CA LYS A 136 -17.35 -19.30 5.89
C LYS A 136 -17.62 -19.09 7.38
N GLU A 137 -18.83 -18.68 7.74
CA GLU A 137 -19.22 -18.42 9.12
C GLU A 137 -19.09 -19.67 10.01
N GLU A 138 -19.35 -20.84 9.45
CA GLU A 138 -19.24 -22.14 10.14
C GLU A 138 -17.84 -22.45 10.69
N TYR A 139 -16.80 -21.77 10.18
CA TYR A 139 -15.43 -21.91 10.67
C TYR A 139 -15.14 -21.12 11.93
N ILE A 140 -16.07 -20.24 12.34
CA ILE A 140 -15.84 -19.26 13.41
C ILE A 140 -16.81 -19.47 14.54
N SER A 141 -16.32 -19.94 15.69
CA SER A 141 -17.15 -20.28 16.85
C SER A 141 -17.84 -19.09 17.49
N SER A 142 -17.29 -17.88 17.38
CA SER A 142 -17.86 -16.65 17.95
C SER A 142 -17.62 -15.48 17.00
N PRO A 143 -18.38 -15.39 15.91
CA PRO A 143 -18.17 -14.39 14.86
C PRO A 143 -18.30 -12.96 15.43
N LYS A 144 -17.38 -12.10 15.02
CA LYS A 144 -17.35 -10.67 15.36
C LYS A 144 -17.39 -9.88 14.06
N TYR A 145 -18.42 -9.08 13.91
CA TYR A 145 -18.69 -8.34 12.69
C TYR A 145 -18.33 -6.88 12.83
N PHE A 146 -17.98 -6.28 11.70
CA PHE A 146 -17.95 -4.84 11.51
C PHE A 146 -18.82 -4.45 10.32
N GLU A 147 -19.19 -3.18 10.27
CA GLU A 147 -20.10 -2.63 9.27
C GLU A 147 -19.73 -1.17 8.94
N TYR A 148 -20.51 -0.54 8.06
CA TYR A 148 -20.27 0.84 7.66
C TYR A 148 -20.04 1.78 8.86
N GLY A 149 -18.95 2.53 8.79
CA GLY A 149 -18.57 3.51 9.78
C GLY A 149 -17.63 3.00 10.87
N ASP A 150 -17.39 1.69 10.99
CA ASP A 150 -16.50 1.14 12.01
C ASP A 150 -15.02 1.42 11.72
N ILE A 151 -14.23 1.63 12.77
CA ILE A 151 -12.77 1.71 12.71
C ILE A 151 -12.16 0.36 13.11
N LEU A 152 -11.22 -0.10 12.28
CA LEU A 152 -10.45 -1.32 12.53
C LEU A 152 -9.02 -0.97 12.93
N PHE A 153 -8.50 -1.61 13.98
CA PHE A 153 -7.12 -1.47 14.44
C PHE A 153 -6.41 -2.81 14.36
N ALA A 154 -5.29 -2.87 13.65
CA ALA A 154 -4.42 -4.05 13.62
C ALA A 154 -3.57 -4.10 14.90
N ILE A 155 -3.93 -4.95 15.87
CA ILE A 155 -3.29 -5.01 17.19
C ILE A 155 -2.07 -5.93 17.26
N THR A 156 -1.63 -6.50 16.15
CA THR A 156 -0.42 -7.30 16.00
C THR A 156 0.36 -6.77 14.81
N GLY A 157 1.66 -6.57 14.94
CA GLY A 157 2.53 -6.03 13.90
C GLY A 157 4.01 -6.33 14.15
N GLU A 158 4.86 -6.01 13.17
CA GLU A 158 6.32 -6.21 13.23
C GLU A 158 7.06 -4.92 13.60
N SER A 159 6.37 -3.79 13.63
CA SER A 159 6.91 -2.45 13.92
C SER A 159 6.20 -1.82 15.11
N VAL A 160 6.97 -1.21 16.01
CA VAL A 160 6.43 -0.41 17.12
C VAL A 160 5.79 0.87 16.59
N GLU A 161 6.36 1.45 15.55
CA GLU A 161 5.93 2.70 14.93
C GLU A 161 4.57 2.56 14.23
N ASP A 162 4.28 1.36 13.69
CA ASP A 162 3.05 1.09 12.94
C ASP A 162 2.01 0.30 13.72
N ILE A 163 2.30 -0.07 14.98
CA ILE A 163 1.36 -0.84 15.78
C ILE A 163 0.01 -0.12 15.92
N ALA A 164 -1.07 -0.88 15.91
CA ALA A 164 -2.44 -0.39 15.90
C ALA A 164 -2.74 0.54 14.70
N LYS A 165 -2.14 0.26 13.52
CA LYS A 165 -2.57 0.92 12.27
C LYS A 165 -4.08 0.85 12.17
N SER A 166 -4.71 1.98 11.84
CA SER A 166 -6.15 2.16 11.86
C SER A 166 -6.68 2.44 10.48
N ILE A 167 -7.79 1.82 10.13
CA ILE A 167 -8.51 2.05 8.88
C ILE A 167 -10.01 2.15 9.14
N ALA A 168 -10.74 2.87 8.29
CA ALA A 168 -12.20 2.95 8.34
C ALA A 168 -12.84 2.03 7.29
N TYR A 169 -13.92 1.39 7.65
CA TYR A 169 -14.77 0.70 6.69
C TYR A 169 -15.94 1.58 6.28
N ILE A 170 -16.11 1.80 4.98
CA ILE A 170 -17.19 2.60 4.40
C ILE A 170 -18.06 1.82 3.40
N GLY A 171 -17.88 0.50 3.32
CA GLY A 171 -18.73 -0.39 2.51
C GLY A 171 -20.07 -0.69 3.18
N HIS A 172 -20.96 -1.33 2.45
CA HIS A 172 -22.32 -1.59 2.91
C HIS A 172 -22.56 -3.05 3.34
N GLU A 173 -21.57 -3.90 3.18
CA GLU A 173 -21.69 -5.32 3.57
C GLU A 173 -21.30 -5.49 5.04
N LYS A 174 -21.89 -6.48 5.69
CA LYS A 174 -21.52 -6.90 7.03
C LYS A 174 -20.36 -7.88 6.94
N CYS A 175 -19.22 -7.52 7.52
CA CYS A 175 -17.95 -8.23 7.34
C CYS A 175 -17.43 -8.80 8.66
N LEU A 176 -16.63 -9.86 8.61
CA LEU A 176 -16.00 -10.50 9.77
C LEU A 176 -14.62 -9.91 10.08
N ALA A 177 -14.38 -9.60 11.35
CA ALA A 177 -13.09 -9.13 11.84
C ALA A 177 -12.23 -10.30 12.35
N GLY A 178 -10.98 -10.40 11.88
CA GLY A 178 -9.99 -11.37 12.36
C GLY A 178 -9.55 -11.13 13.81
N SER A 179 -8.95 -12.14 14.46
CA SER A 179 -8.62 -12.14 15.91
C SER A 179 -7.67 -11.03 16.34
N ASP A 180 -6.79 -10.58 15.46
CA ASP A 180 -5.81 -9.55 15.76
C ASP A 180 -6.23 -8.17 15.25
N ILE A 181 -7.54 -7.98 15.17
CA ILE A 181 -8.21 -6.73 14.86
C ILE A 181 -9.08 -6.34 16.07
N VAL A 182 -9.01 -5.07 16.43
CA VAL A 182 -10.00 -4.43 17.32
C VAL A 182 -10.93 -3.58 16.47
N VAL A 183 -12.22 -3.76 16.68
CA VAL A 183 -13.31 -3.00 16.05
C VAL A 183 -13.80 -1.95 17.02
N MET A 184 -13.92 -0.71 16.56
CA MET A 184 -14.53 0.39 17.32
C MET A 184 -15.76 0.91 16.58
N LYS A 185 -16.92 0.80 17.21
CA LYS A 185 -18.18 1.42 16.78
C LYS A 185 -18.32 2.81 17.36
N HIS A 186 -18.80 3.77 16.57
CA HIS A 186 -18.92 5.17 16.96
C HIS A 186 -19.99 5.91 16.11
N LYS A 187 -20.20 7.20 16.41
CA LYS A 187 -21.13 8.07 15.67
C LYS A 187 -20.43 9.26 14.97
N GLN A 188 -19.11 9.24 14.90
CA GLN A 188 -18.29 10.27 14.26
C GLN A 188 -18.09 9.99 12.75
N ASN A 189 -17.49 10.93 12.02
CA ASN A 189 -17.11 10.68 10.63
C ASN A 189 -15.98 9.63 10.55
N PRO A 190 -16.18 8.46 9.92
CA PRO A 190 -15.20 7.37 9.91
C PRO A 190 -13.90 7.74 9.20
N ARG A 191 -13.98 8.47 8.08
CA ARG A 191 -12.80 8.88 7.31
C ARG A 191 -11.96 9.88 8.10
N TYR A 192 -12.60 10.84 8.79
CA TYR A 192 -11.91 11.75 9.70
C TYR A 192 -11.16 10.98 10.79
N LEU A 193 -11.84 10.05 11.47
CA LEU A 193 -11.19 9.24 12.52
C LEU A 193 -10.02 8.43 11.97
N ALA A 194 -10.16 7.83 10.79
CA ALA A 194 -9.07 7.10 10.18
C ALA A 194 -7.85 7.99 9.89
N HIS A 195 -8.05 9.22 9.38
CA HIS A 195 -6.96 10.17 9.17
C HIS A 195 -6.30 10.61 10.48
N VAL A 196 -7.08 11.05 11.47
CA VAL A 196 -6.53 11.53 12.74
C VAL A 196 -5.80 10.44 13.52
N LEU A 197 -6.31 9.21 13.48
CA LEU A 197 -5.67 8.05 14.10
C LEU A 197 -4.37 7.61 13.41
N ASN A 198 -4.09 8.09 12.22
CA ASN A 198 -2.83 7.83 11.51
C ASN A 198 -1.84 9.01 11.58
N THR A 199 -2.14 10.08 12.32
CA THR A 199 -1.21 11.18 12.60
C THR A 199 -0.04 10.73 13.47
N SER A 200 1.06 11.49 13.44
CA SER A 200 2.22 11.24 14.31
C SER A 200 1.86 11.29 15.78
N MET A 201 0.97 12.23 16.19
CA MET A 201 0.47 12.33 17.55
C MET A 201 -0.24 11.03 18.01
N ALA A 202 -1.16 10.51 17.20
CA ALA A 202 -1.87 9.28 17.54
C ALA A 202 -0.94 8.06 17.50
N ARG A 203 0.00 7.99 16.56
CA ARG A 203 1.00 6.92 16.49
C ARG A 203 1.91 6.88 17.73
N GLN A 204 2.35 8.03 18.22
CA GLN A 204 3.13 8.10 19.46
C GLN A 204 2.35 7.53 20.66
N GLN A 205 1.05 7.80 20.77
CA GLN A 205 0.21 7.24 21.83
C GLN A 205 0.06 5.70 21.67
N LYS A 206 -0.13 5.21 20.44
CA LYS A 206 -0.25 3.77 20.14
C LYS A 206 1.03 3.00 20.46
N SER A 207 2.19 3.61 20.25
CA SER A 207 3.51 3.01 20.48
C SER A 207 4.02 3.17 21.91
N LYS A 208 3.38 4.03 22.73
CA LYS A 208 3.80 4.32 24.10
C LYS A 208 3.91 3.05 24.95
N GLY A 209 5.07 2.85 25.58
CA GLY A 209 5.34 1.69 26.42
C GLY A 209 5.52 0.37 25.66
N LYS A 210 5.57 0.39 24.32
CA LYS A 210 5.86 -0.79 23.50
C LYS A 210 7.37 -0.97 23.40
N VAL A 211 7.79 -2.23 23.44
CA VAL A 211 9.21 -2.59 23.31
C VAL A 211 9.41 -3.24 21.94
N LYS A 212 10.50 -2.86 21.26
CA LYS A 212 10.87 -3.47 19.99
C LYS A 212 11.15 -4.97 20.19
N SER A 213 10.34 -5.79 19.54
CA SER A 213 10.46 -7.24 19.53
C SER A 213 10.13 -7.76 18.13
N LYS A 214 10.31 -9.05 17.91
CA LYS A 214 9.98 -9.68 16.63
C LYS A 214 8.48 -9.51 16.26
N VAL A 215 7.63 -9.46 17.29
CA VAL A 215 6.18 -9.19 17.14
C VAL A 215 5.76 -8.23 18.25
N VAL A 216 5.07 -7.17 17.89
CA VAL A 216 4.55 -6.14 18.80
C VAL A 216 3.03 -6.32 18.93
N HIS A 217 2.51 -6.19 20.13
CA HIS A 217 1.08 -6.31 20.40
C HIS A 217 0.51 -5.04 21.04
N SER A 218 -0.74 -4.74 20.70
CA SER A 218 -1.60 -3.78 21.36
C SER A 218 -2.85 -4.48 21.94
N ASN A 219 -3.74 -3.75 22.59
CA ASN A 219 -4.97 -4.27 23.16
C ASN A 219 -6.06 -3.21 23.21
N VAL A 220 -7.28 -3.63 23.56
CA VAL A 220 -8.46 -2.76 23.67
C VAL A 220 -8.21 -1.60 24.62
N SER A 221 -7.72 -1.86 25.85
CA SER A 221 -7.47 -0.81 26.84
C SER A 221 -6.50 0.26 26.37
N SER A 222 -5.45 -0.12 25.62
CA SER A 222 -4.51 0.86 25.05
C SER A 222 -5.16 1.72 23.97
N ILE A 223 -6.06 1.14 23.17
CA ILE A 223 -6.81 1.87 22.13
C ILE A 223 -7.80 2.84 22.78
N GLU A 224 -8.52 2.43 23.80
CA GLU A 224 -9.49 3.24 24.53
C GLU A 224 -8.90 4.55 25.10
N GLN A 225 -7.62 4.56 25.44
CA GLN A 225 -6.92 5.70 26.03
C GLN A 225 -6.32 6.67 25.01
N ILE A 226 -6.39 6.37 23.71
CA ILE A 226 -5.88 7.28 22.66
C ILE A 226 -6.74 8.53 22.65
N GLU A 227 -6.10 9.69 22.74
CA GLU A 227 -6.74 11.02 22.70
C GLU A 227 -6.59 11.62 21.31
N ILE A 228 -7.68 12.15 20.78
CA ILE A 228 -7.73 12.79 19.48
C ILE A 228 -8.49 14.11 19.55
N PRO A 229 -8.18 15.11 18.68
CA PRO A 229 -9.02 16.28 18.54
C PRO A 229 -10.37 15.89 17.93
N LEU A 230 -11.46 16.42 18.48
CA LEU A 230 -12.82 16.10 18.04
C LEU A 230 -13.62 17.38 17.71
N PRO A 231 -13.52 17.92 16.50
CA PRO A 231 -14.35 19.04 16.05
C PRO A 231 -15.78 18.59 15.74
N SER A 232 -16.64 19.53 15.33
CA SER A 232 -18.00 19.22 14.87
C SER A 232 -17.99 18.28 13.65
N LEU A 233 -19.07 17.52 13.44
CA LEU A 233 -19.20 16.59 12.32
C LEU A 233 -19.03 17.27 10.94
N GLU A 234 -19.45 18.52 10.81
CA GLU A 234 -19.27 19.31 9.58
C GLU A 234 -17.77 19.56 9.31
N VAL A 235 -17.04 19.94 10.35
CA VAL A 235 -15.58 20.17 10.26
C VAL A 235 -14.86 18.85 9.99
N GLN A 236 -15.24 17.77 10.68
CA GLN A 236 -14.71 16.42 10.43
C GLN A 236 -14.85 16.03 8.94
N LYS A 237 -16.04 16.25 8.37
CA LYS A 237 -16.30 15.96 6.95
C LYS A 237 -15.39 16.77 6.03
N ARG A 238 -15.22 18.07 6.27
CA ARG A 238 -14.34 18.94 5.45
C ARG A 238 -12.89 18.47 5.48
N TYR A 239 -12.35 18.13 6.64
CA TYR A 239 -10.99 17.60 6.76
C TYR A 239 -10.84 16.26 6.05
N ALA A 240 -11.80 15.35 6.23
CA ALA A 240 -11.79 14.06 5.55
C ALA A 240 -11.78 14.23 4.01
N ASP A 241 -12.67 15.06 3.47
CA ASP A 241 -12.76 15.28 2.03
C ASP A 241 -11.46 15.87 1.43
N VAL A 242 -10.79 16.78 2.13
CA VAL A 242 -9.49 17.34 1.70
C VAL A 242 -8.40 16.28 1.74
N LEU A 243 -8.30 15.54 2.84
CA LEU A 243 -7.24 14.54 3.03
C LEU A 243 -7.41 13.33 2.11
N ASP A 244 -8.64 12.89 1.84
CA ASP A 244 -8.93 11.84 0.88
C ASP A 244 -8.48 12.22 -0.54
N ASN A 245 -8.68 13.47 -0.95
CA ASN A 245 -8.21 13.94 -2.26
C ASN A 245 -6.68 13.92 -2.36
N PHE A 246 -5.97 14.32 -1.30
CA PHE A 246 -4.51 14.23 -1.26
C PHE A 246 -4.03 12.77 -1.31
N GLU A 247 -4.65 11.89 -0.52
CA GLU A 247 -4.29 10.48 -0.46
C GLU A 247 -4.52 9.79 -1.82
N LYS A 248 -5.63 10.13 -2.50
CA LYS A 248 -5.97 9.61 -3.82
C LYS A 248 -4.88 9.93 -4.86
N ILE A 249 -4.40 11.17 -4.90
CA ILE A 249 -3.30 11.57 -5.82
C ILE A 249 -2.03 10.77 -5.57
N CYS A 250 -1.77 10.38 -4.33
CA CYS A 250 -0.54 9.66 -3.93
C CYS A 250 -0.63 8.13 -4.06
N ASN A 251 -1.82 7.54 -4.04
CA ASN A 251 -1.98 6.09 -3.87
C ASN A 251 -2.88 5.42 -4.91
N ASP A 252 -3.68 6.15 -5.68
CA ASP A 252 -4.57 5.56 -6.67
C ASP A 252 -3.76 5.08 -7.89
N LEU A 253 -3.83 3.78 -8.18
CA LEU A 253 -3.16 3.16 -9.33
C LEU A 253 -3.81 3.50 -10.68
N ASN A 254 -5.00 4.09 -10.68
CA ASN A 254 -5.72 4.47 -11.90
C ASN A 254 -5.57 5.95 -12.25
N ILE A 255 -5.15 6.77 -11.30
CA ILE A 255 -4.98 8.21 -11.49
C ILE A 255 -3.76 8.73 -10.73
N GLY A 256 -3.27 9.91 -11.11
CA GLY A 256 -2.14 10.55 -10.43
C GLY A 256 -0.79 9.91 -10.75
N LEU A 257 0.19 10.15 -9.88
CA LEU A 257 1.58 9.72 -10.09
C LEU A 257 1.78 8.20 -10.19
N PRO A 258 1.12 7.35 -9.39
CA PRO A 258 1.27 5.90 -9.55
C PRO A 258 0.82 5.39 -10.92
N ALA A 259 -0.29 5.90 -11.45
CA ALA A 259 -0.79 5.55 -12.78
C ALA A 259 0.17 6.01 -13.88
N GLU A 260 0.71 7.22 -13.77
CA GLU A 260 1.70 7.75 -14.71
C GLU A 260 2.98 6.91 -14.71
N ILE A 261 3.51 6.54 -13.54
CA ILE A 261 4.70 5.68 -13.40
C ILE A 261 4.47 4.33 -14.08
N GLU A 262 3.33 3.68 -13.85
CA GLU A 262 2.98 2.41 -14.47
C GLU A 262 2.86 2.54 -16.00
N ALA A 263 2.23 3.60 -16.48
CA ALA A 263 2.11 3.87 -17.92
C ALA A 263 3.48 4.08 -18.58
N ARG A 264 4.39 4.83 -17.91
CA ARG A 264 5.77 5.04 -18.40
C ARG A 264 6.59 3.76 -18.40
N GLN A 265 6.42 2.91 -17.38
CA GLN A 265 7.07 1.61 -17.32
C GLN A 265 6.64 0.70 -18.49
N LYS A 266 5.34 0.61 -18.77
CA LYS A 266 4.82 -0.14 -19.93
C LYS A 266 5.31 0.42 -21.27
N GLN A 267 5.38 1.74 -21.37
CA GLN A 267 5.90 2.43 -22.55
C GLN A 267 7.38 2.13 -22.75
N TYR A 268 8.19 2.18 -21.68
CA TYR A 268 9.61 1.79 -21.73
C TYR A 268 9.76 0.34 -22.19
N GLU A 269 9.02 -0.61 -21.64
CA GLU A 269 9.09 -2.02 -22.00
C GLU A 269 8.77 -2.22 -23.50
N TYR A 270 7.72 -1.59 -23.98
CA TYR A 270 7.34 -1.64 -25.39
C TYR A 270 8.46 -1.10 -26.32
N TYR A 271 8.97 0.09 -26.05
CA TYR A 271 10.02 0.67 -26.90
C TYR A 271 11.36 -0.04 -26.76
N ARG A 272 11.70 -0.54 -25.58
CA ARG A 272 12.88 -1.38 -25.39
C ARG A 272 12.83 -2.61 -26.29
N ASP A 273 11.73 -3.35 -26.22
CA ASP A 273 11.57 -4.56 -27.04
C ASP A 273 11.59 -4.23 -28.53
N LEU A 274 10.90 -3.19 -28.94
CA LEU A 274 10.87 -2.74 -30.32
C LEU A 274 12.26 -2.35 -30.87
N LEU A 275 13.00 -1.53 -30.12
CA LEU A 275 14.33 -1.04 -30.52
C LEU A 275 15.41 -2.13 -30.50
N LEU A 276 15.27 -3.13 -29.61
CA LEU A 276 16.28 -4.18 -29.47
C LEU A 276 16.00 -5.43 -30.34
N THR A 277 14.80 -5.55 -30.92
CA THR A 277 14.46 -6.67 -31.83
C THR A 277 14.47 -6.31 -33.30
N PHE A 278 14.73 -5.05 -33.68
CA PHE A 278 14.73 -4.60 -35.06
C PHE A 278 15.70 -5.39 -35.97
N ALA A 279 16.78 -5.92 -35.43
CA ALA A 279 17.75 -6.71 -36.17
C ALA A 279 17.20 -8.09 -36.61
N GLU A 280 16.17 -8.59 -35.94
CA GLU A 280 15.49 -9.84 -36.30
C GLU A 280 14.44 -9.61 -37.40
N THR A 281 13.87 -8.42 -37.47
CA THR A 281 12.76 -8.09 -38.38
C THR A 281 13.17 -7.34 -39.65
N GLY A 282 14.40 -6.81 -39.70
CA GLY A 282 14.89 -6.03 -40.84
C GLY A 282 14.21 -4.66 -41.06
N ASN A 283 13.31 -4.26 -40.21
CA ASN A 283 12.60 -2.98 -40.23
C ASN A 283 13.25 -1.99 -39.26
N THR A 284 13.97 -1.01 -39.81
CA THR A 284 14.44 0.16 -39.03
C THR A 284 13.28 1.13 -38.84
N ILE A 285 12.90 1.36 -37.60
CA ILE A 285 11.90 2.37 -37.22
C ILE A 285 12.51 3.79 -37.17
N LEU A 286 13.82 3.90 -37.40
CA LEU A 286 14.58 5.16 -37.34
C LEU A 286 14.83 5.74 -38.73
N THR A 287 13.93 5.58 -39.69
CA THR A 287 13.95 6.33 -40.95
C THR A 287 12.67 7.15 -41.04
N ASP A 288 12.70 8.38 -40.46
CA ASP A 288 12.30 9.67 -41.05
C ASP A 288 12.37 10.75 -39.98
#